data_1ab8c002108954cc0495fdcf1206795a
#
_entry.id   1ab8c002108954cc0495fdcf1206795a
#
_cell.length_a   1.000
_cell.length_b   1.000
_cell.length_c   1.000
_cell.angle_alpha   90.00
_cell.angle_beta   90.00
_cell.angle_gamma   90.00
#
_symmetry.space_group_name_H-M   'P 1'
#
loop_
_entity.id
_entity.type
_entity.pdbx_description
1 polymer ?
#
loop_
_entity_poly.entity_id
_entity_poly.type
_entity_poly.pdbx_seq_one_letter_code
_entity_poly.pdbx_strand_id
1 'polypeptide(L)'
;MRMITSKAEVNLAAINYHFGSKEGLLREVFRRRLGWLNSERLSVLDALEEQANGAPLKPSQILEAFFGTLLRIGEDEAHGGMTFLRLLGRTLTDPSEFIRAFFATEYTDVIDRYKLALFRALPDVPKAEIVWRLHFMLGAVSYAIAGTDILKVITGHEISDISGQELDTKSEAKRLSERLMPFLLGGLRAPLPHPSDSVS
;
A
#
# COMPACT_ATOMS: atom_id res chain seq x y z
N MET A 1 18.01 4.79 16.67
CA MET A 1 17.64 6.03 17.38
C MET A 1 18.70 7.12 17.22
N ARG A 2 19.97 6.93 17.59
CA ARG A 2 21.02 7.98 17.51
C ARG A 2 21.13 8.64 16.13
N MET A 3 21.08 7.87 15.03
CA MET A 3 21.11 8.45 13.67
C MET A 3 19.89 9.34 13.37
N ILE A 4 18.70 8.95 13.85
CA ILE A 4 17.47 9.73 13.67
C ILE A 4 17.58 11.04 14.45
N THR A 5 17.99 10.97 15.71
CA THR A 5 18.15 12.16 16.57
C THR A 5 19.21 13.12 16.04
N SER A 6 20.33 12.59 15.56
CA SER A 6 21.39 13.41 14.96
C SER A 6 20.90 14.13 13.69
N LYS A 7 20.17 13.44 12.82
CA LYS A 7 19.65 14.05 11.59
C LYS A 7 18.52 15.06 11.83
N ALA A 8 17.76 14.87 12.91
CA ALA A 8 16.67 15.76 13.31
C ALA A 8 17.12 16.89 14.28
N GLU A 9 18.41 16.93 14.63
CA GLU A 9 19.00 17.90 15.57
C GLU A 9 18.30 17.95 16.94
N VAL A 10 17.79 16.79 17.40
CA VAL A 10 17.05 16.67 18.66
C VAL A 10 17.77 15.76 19.65
N ASN A 11 17.52 16.00 20.94
CA ASN A 11 18.12 15.21 22.01
C ASN A 11 17.46 13.81 22.09
N LEU A 12 18.28 12.77 22.18
CA LEU A 12 17.83 11.39 22.37
C LEU A 12 16.96 11.22 23.63
N ALA A 13 17.27 11.95 24.71
CA ALA A 13 16.47 11.92 25.93
C ALA A 13 15.05 12.47 25.70
N ALA A 14 14.90 13.51 24.90
CA ALA A 14 13.60 14.06 24.53
C ALA A 14 12.76 13.06 23.74
N ILE A 15 13.36 12.35 22.78
CA ILE A 15 12.64 11.30 22.01
C ILE A 15 12.22 10.15 22.93
N ASN A 16 13.10 9.70 23.82
CA ASN A 16 12.75 8.65 24.78
C ASN A 16 11.65 9.10 25.75
N TYR A 17 11.67 10.36 26.17
CA TYR A 17 10.63 10.92 27.02
C TYR A 17 9.27 10.98 26.32
N HIS A 18 9.22 11.42 25.06
CA HIS A 18 7.95 11.58 24.33
C HIS A 18 7.41 10.28 23.73
N PHE A 19 8.27 9.38 23.25
CA PHE A 19 7.86 8.19 22.51
C PHE A 19 8.16 6.87 23.23
N GLY A 20 8.90 6.91 24.34
CA GLY A 20 9.28 5.76 25.15
C GLY A 20 10.30 4.84 24.47
N SER A 21 10.05 4.44 23.22
CA SER A 21 10.87 3.49 22.48
C SER A 21 10.93 3.82 20.98
N LYS A 22 11.79 3.10 20.24
CA LYS A 22 11.81 3.15 18.77
C LYS A 22 10.45 2.72 18.18
N GLU A 23 9.80 1.73 18.78
CA GLU A 23 8.48 1.26 18.37
C GLU A 23 7.41 2.31 18.64
N GLY A 24 7.47 3.01 19.78
CA GLY A 24 6.57 4.13 20.07
C GLY A 24 6.70 5.28 19.07
N LEU A 25 7.93 5.63 18.70
CA LEU A 25 8.18 6.61 17.64
C LEU A 25 7.62 6.12 16.28
N LEU A 26 7.87 4.88 15.93
CA LEU A 26 7.37 4.30 14.66
C LEU A 26 5.84 4.28 14.63
N ARG A 27 5.20 3.89 15.74
CA ARG A 27 3.74 3.95 15.89
C ARG A 27 3.20 5.35 15.63
N GLU A 28 3.80 6.37 16.21
CA GLU A 28 3.33 7.75 16.03
C GLU A 28 3.51 8.24 14.58
N VAL A 29 4.63 7.88 13.93
CA VAL A 29 4.83 8.17 12.50
C VAL A 29 3.74 7.51 11.66
N PHE A 30 3.49 6.22 11.87
CA PHE A 30 2.45 5.52 11.12
C PHE A 30 1.06 6.04 11.44
N ARG A 31 0.72 6.26 12.70
CA ARG A 31 -0.59 6.79 13.09
C ARG A 31 -0.92 8.09 12.36
N ARG A 32 0.03 9.03 12.28
CA ARG A 32 -0.17 10.30 11.56
C ARG A 32 -0.30 10.11 10.06
N ARG A 33 0.63 9.35 9.46
CA ARG A 33 0.68 9.20 7.99
C ARG A 33 -0.43 8.31 7.47
N LEU A 34 -0.70 7.19 8.14
CA LEU A 34 -1.76 6.28 7.74
C LEU A 34 -3.15 6.79 8.09
N GLY A 35 -3.29 7.55 9.19
CA GLY A 35 -4.56 8.22 9.51
C GLY A 35 -4.96 9.18 8.40
N TRP A 36 -4.03 10.03 7.95
CA TRP A 36 -4.26 10.89 6.79
C TRP A 36 -4.58 10.09 5.51
N LEU A 37 -3.76 9.10 5.17
CA LEU A 37 -3.97 8.26 3.98
C LEU A 37 -5.34 7.56 4.00
N ASN A 38 -5.74 7.01 5.15
CA ASN A 38 -7.01 6.32 5.29
C ASN A 38 -8.20 7.30 5.19
N SER A 39 -8.06 8.51 5.72
CA SER A 39 -9.05 9.58 5.54
C SER A 39 -9.21 9.94 4.07
N GLU A 40 -8.12 10.12 3.33
CA GLU A 40 -8.14 10.38 1.88
C GLU A 40 -8.80 9.23 1.10
N ARG A 41 -8.45 7.99 1.42
CA ARG A 41 -9.07 6.80 0.81
C ARG A 41 -10.57 6.79 0.99
N LEU A 42 -11.04 6.99 2.22
CA LEU A 42 -12.47 7.00 2.52
C LEU A 42 -13.17 8.15 1.80
N SER A 43 -12.58 9.34 1.79
CA SER A 43 -13.12 10.50 1.08
C SER A 43 -13.28 10.24 -0.42
N VAL A 44 -12.27 9.63 -1.05
CA VAL A 44 -12.33 9.26 -2.47
C VAL A 44 -13.40 8.19 -2.73
N LEU A 45 -13.50 7.18 -1.86
CA LEU A 45 -14.52 6.14 -1.99
C LEU A 45 -15.93 6.71 -1.83
N ASP A 46 -16.15 7.56 -0.82
CA ASP A 46 -17.44 8.20 -0.56
C ASP A 46 -17.89 9.05 -1.76
N ALA A 47 -16.98 9.86 -2.32
CA ALA A 47 -17.26 10.66 -3.51
C ALA A 47 -17.62 9.81 -4.74
N LEU A 48 -16.96 8.67 -4.93
CA LEU A 48 -17.29 7.73 -6.01
C LEU A 48 -18.67 7.06 -5.80
N GLU A 49 -18.97 6.66 -4.57
CA GLU A 49 -20.27 6.06 -4.22
C GLU A 49 -21.41 7.06 -4.39
N GLU A 50 -21.21 8.33 -4.01
CA GLU A 50 -22.18 9.41 -4.23
C GLU A 50 -22.44 9.64 -5.72
N GLN A 51 -21.39 9.72 -6.54
CA GLN A 51 -21.52 9.88 -7.99
C GLN A 51 -22.22 8.69 -8.66
N ALA A 52 -22.04 7.49 -8.13
CA ALA A 52 -22.65 6.28 -8.65
C ALA A 52 -24.16 6.16 -8.35
N ASN A 53 -24.71 7.03 -7.47
CA ASN A 53 -26.14 7.06 -7.12
C ASN A 53 -26.73 5.66 -6.79
N GLY A 54 -26.00 4.86 -6.00
CA GLY A 54 -26.42 3.51 -5.60
C GLY A 54 -26.01 2.39 -6.56
N ALA A 55 -25.52 2.70 -7.76
CA ALA A 55 -24.95 1.67 -8.65
C ALA A 55 -23.61 1.15 -8.11
N PRO A 56 -23.24 -0.13 -8.40
CA PRO A 56 -21.92 -0.64 -8.06
C PRO A 56 -20.81 0.12 -8.77
N LEU A 57 -19.73 0.41 -8.06
CA LEU A 57 -18.52 1.00 -8.63
C LEU A 57 -17.82 0.00 -9.56
N LYS A 58 -17.06 0.51 -10.54
CA LYS A 58 -16.16 -0.32 -11.33
C LYS A 58 -15.00 -0.80 -10.46
N PRO A 59 -14.56 -2.08 -10.54
CA PRO A 59 -13.41 -2.56 -9.79
C PRO A 59 -12.14 -1.72 -9.95
N SER A 60 -11.91 -1.14 -11.14
CA SER A 60 -10.79 -0.23 -11.40
C SER A 60 -10.86 1.06 -10.57
N GLN A 61 -12.06 1.62 -10.37
CA GLN A 61 -12.24 2.81 -9.53
C GLN A 61 -11.93 2.51 -8.06
N ILE A 62 -12.35 1.33 -7.57
CA ILE A 62 -12.09 0.89 -6.20
C ILE A 62 -10.59 0.68 -5.97
N LEU A 63 -9.90 0.00 -6.90
CA LEU A 63 -8.45 -0.21 -6.81
C LEU A 63 -7.69 1.11 -6.89
N GLU A 64 -8.08 2.02 -7.79
CA GLU A 64 -7.47 3.35 -7.90
C GLU A 64 -7.66 4.17 -6.63
N ALA A 65 -8.86 4.15 -6.04
CA ALA A 65 -9.13 4.83 -4.79
C ALA A 65 -8.29 4.28 -3.62
N PHE A 66 -7.98 2.99 -3.59
CA PHE A 66 -7.20 2.37 -2.51
C PHE A 66 -5.69 2.40 -2.75
N PHE A 67 -5.23 1.81 -3.84
CA PHE A 67 -3.80 1.68 -4.15
C PHE A 67 -3.23 2.91 -4.86
N GLY A 68 -4.00 3.53 -5.76
CA GLY A 68 -3.58 4.76 -6.43
C GLY A 68 -3.37 5.90 -5.43
N THR A 69 -4.26 6.06 -4.45
CA THR A 69 -4.09 7.04 -3.36
C THR A 69 -2.80 6.80 -2.56
N LEU A 70 -2.46 5.53 -2.27
CA LEU A 70 -1.18 5.20 -1.63
C LEU A 70 0.01 5.57 -2.50
N LEU A 71 -0.01 5.21 -3.79
CA LEU A 71 1.13 5.41 -4.68
C LEU A 71 1.40 6.90 -4.95
N ARG A 72 0.36 7.74 -4.95
CA ARG A 72 0.50 9.21 -5.06
C ARG A 72 1.31 9.84 -3.92
N ILE A 73 1.39 9.20 -2.74
CA ILE A 73 2.28 9.66 -1.65
C ILE A 73 3.73 9.73 -2.13
N GLY A 74 4.15 8.86 -3.05
CA GLY A 74 5.51 8.87 -3.58
C GLY A 74 5.92 10.22 -4.23
N GLU A 75 4.95 10.98 -4.72
CA GLU A 75 5.14 12.32 -5.30
C GLU A 75 4.88 13.45 -4.28
N ASP A 76 4.38 13.12 -3.09
CA ASP A 76 3.98 14.07 -2.05
C ASP A 76 5.03 14.13 -0.93
N GLU A 77 6.00 15.03 -1.08
CA GLU A 77 7.05 15.26 -0.10
C GLU A 77 6.51 15.71 1.28
N ALA A 78 5.38 16.43 1.31
CA ALA A 78 4.76 16.87 2.57
C ALA A 78 4.28 15.66 3.40
N HIS A 79 3.89 14.57 2.74
CA HIS A 79 3.48 13.33 3.40
C HIS A 79 4.59 12.26 3.43
N GLY A 80 5.82 12.61 3.04
CA GLY A 80 7.02 11.79 3.21
C GLY A 80 7.52 11.10 1.95
N GLY A 81 6.87 11.31 0.81
CA GLY A 81 7.35 10.89 -0.50
C GLY A 81 7.69 9.39 -0.59
N MET A 82 8.59 9.05 -1.49
CA MET A 82 9.11 7.68 -1.65
C MET A 82 9.74 7.11 -0.38
N THR A 83 10.30 7.96 0.48
CA THR A 83 10.90 7.51 1.75
C THR A 83 9.86 6.88 2.67
N PHE A 84 8.67 7.48 2.77
CA PHE A 84 7.58 6.90 3.55
C PHE A 84 7.03 5.63 2.90
N LEU A 85 6.86 5.60 1.57
CA LEU A 85 6.41 4.39 0.87
C LEU A 85 7.38 3.22 1.10
N ARG A 86 8.68 3.44 1.00
CA ARG A 86 9.70 2.42 1.28
C ARG A 86 9.66 1.93 2.73
N LEU A 87 9.49 2.85 3.68
CA LEU A 87 9.32 2.48 5.09
C LEU A 87 8.07 1.61 5.28
N LEU A 88 6.94 2.02 4.70
CA LEU A 88 5.68 1.29 4.78
C LEU A 88 5.80 -0.11 4.16
N GLY A 89 6.33 -0.22 2.94
CA GLY A 89 6.51 -1.50 2.26
C GLY A 89 7.33 -2.49 3.09
N ARG A 90 8.47 -2.04 3.63
CA ARG A 90 9.32 -2.87 4.51
C ARG A 90 8.60 -3.28 5.79
N THR A 91 7.79 -2.38 6.35
CA THR A 91 7.05 -2.67 7.59
C THR A 91 5.89 -3.64 7.35
N LEU A 92 5.21 -3.58 6.21
CA LEU A 92 4.15 -4.52 5.85
C LEU A 92 4.66 -5.96 5.65
N THR A 93 5.95 -6.12 5.33
CA THR A 93 6.59 -7.43 5.22
C THR A 93 7.24 -7.89 6.53
N ASP A 94 7.27 -7.03 7.57
CA ASP A 94 7.81 -7.38 8.89
C ASP A 94 6.79 -8.22 9.68
N PRO A 95 7.17 -9.45 10.12
CA PRO A 95 6.27 -10.32 10.86
C PRO A 95 6.08 -9.94 12.34
N SER A 96 6.64 -8.82 12.82
CA SER A 96 6.57 -8.46 14.24
C SER A 96 5.12 -8.37 14.75
N GLU A 97 4.89 -8.84 15.96
CA GLU A 97 3.57 -8.82 16.60
C GLU A 97 3.05 -7.38 16.79
N PHE A 98 3.94 -6.48 17.15
CA PHE A 98 3.65 -5.05 17.28
C PHE A 98 3.06 -4.46 16.00
N ILE A 99 3.68 -4.76 14.85
CA ILE A 99 3.22 -4.25 13.54
C ILE A 99 1.86 -4.85 13.18
N ARG A 100 1.67 -6.14 13.37
CA ARG A 100 0.37 -6.80 13.12
C ARG A 100 -0.75 -6.20 13.95
N ALA A 101 -0.53 -6.01 15.26
CA ALA A 101 -1.52 -5.40 16.14
C ALA A 101 -1.85 -3.96 15.75
N PHE A 102 -0.83 -3.18 15.40
CA PHE A 102 -1.01 -1.80 14.94
C PHE A 102 -1.88 -1.73 13.67
N PHE A 103 -1.55 -2.52 12.63
CA PHE A 103 -2.32 -2.52 11.40
C PHE A 103 -3.74 -3.06 11.60
N ALA A 104 -3.93 -4.08 12.43
CA ALA A 104 -5.26 -4.59 12.77
C ALA A 104 -6.15 -3.50 13.38
N THR A 105 -5.59 -2.61 14.18
CA THR A 105 -6.37 -1.51 14.80
C THR A 105 -6.65 -0.38 13.80
N GLU A 106 -5.64 0.07 13.05
CA GLU A 106 -5.72 1.29 12.24
C GLU A 106 -6.37 1.07 10.87
N TYR A 107 -6.47 -0.17 10.39
CA TYR A 107 -6.91 -0.46 9.03
C TYR A 107 -8.26 -1.18 8.92
N THR A 108 -8.82 -1.68 10.02
CA THR A 108 -10.02 -2.52 9.97
C THR A 108 -11.17 -1.82 9.23
N ASP A 109 -11.51 -0.60 9.61
CA ASP A 109 -12.63 0.14 9.03
C ASP A 109 -12.45 0.42 7.54
N VAL A 110 -11.23 0.82 7.15
CA VAL A 110 -10.92 1.11 5.75
C VAL A 110 -10.98 -0.17 4.91
N ILE A 111 -10.36 -1.24 5.37
CA ILE A 111 -10.37 -2.53 4.66
C ILE A 111 -11.80 -3.06 4.52
N ASP A 112 -12.62 -2.95 5.55
CA ASP A 112 -14.01 -3.41 5.50
C ASP A 112 -14.83 -2.60 4.50
N ARG A 113 -14.68 -1.27 4.45
CA ARG A 113 -15.36 -0.42 3.47
C ARG A 113 -14.98 -0.81 2.03
N TYR A 114 -13.70 -0.94 1.74
CA TYR A 114 -13.22 -1.31 0.41
C TYR A 114 -13.57 -2.75 0.02
N LYS A 115 -13.52 -3.67 0.95
CA LYS A 115 -13.97 -5.06 0.77
C LYS A 115 -15.45 -5.12 0.39
N LEU A 116 -16.32 -4.37 1.10
CA LEU A 116 -17.73 -4.29 0.79
C LEU A 116 -17.98 -3.68 -0.59
N ALA A 117 -17.28 -2.63 -0.98
CA ALA A 117 -17.34 -2.05 -2.31
C ALA A 117 -16.97 -3.07 -3.41
N LEU A 118 -15.92 -3.87 -3.20
CA LEU A 118 -15.53 -4.94 -4.12
C LEU A 118 -16.55 -6.07 -4.18
N PHE A 119 -17.16 -6.46 -3.06
CA PHE A 119 -18.22 -7.47 -3.05
C PHE A 119 -19.44 -7.03 -3.86
N ARG A 120 -19.76 -5.74 -3.84
CA ARG A 120 -20.84 -5.17 -4.66
C ARG A 120 -20.45 -5.06 -6.15
N ALA A 121 -19.18 -4.77 -6.43
CA ALA A 121 -18.66 -4.62 -7.79
C ALA A 121 -18.45 -5.95 -8.52
N LEU A 122 -18.32 -7.06 -7.78
CA LEU A 122 -18.01 -8.41 -8.30
C LEU A 122 -18.96 -9.44 -7.70
N PRO A 123 -20.28 -9.36 -7.98
CA PRO A 123 -21.28 -10.22 -7.36
C PRO A 123 -21.11 -11.71 -7.71
N ASP A 124 -20.53 -12.01 -8.87
CA ASP A 124 -20.31 -13.37 -9.36
C ASP A 124 -19.01 -14.02 -8.86
N VAL A 125 -18.17 -13.26 -8.17
CA VAL A 125 -16.90 -13.75 -7.58
C VAL A 125 -17.12 -14.12 -6.12
N PRO A 126 -16.79 -15.34 -5.68
CA PRO A 126 -16.89 -15.72 -4.28
C PRO A 126 -16.16 -14.73 -3.37
N LYS A 127 -16.79 -14.34 -2.26
CA LYS A 127 -16.20 -13.36 -1.32
C LYS A 127 -14.83 -13.79 -0.79
N ALA A 128 -14.64 -15.08 -0.53
CA ALA A 128 -13.35 -15.63 -0.12
C ALA A 128 -12.27 -15.40 -1.18
N GLU A 129 -12.60 -15.57 -2.45
CA GLU A 129 -11.69 -15.34 -3.57
C GLU A 129 -11.29 -13.86 -3.67
N ILE A 130 -12.24 -12.93 -3.50
CA ILE A 130 -11.95 -11.49 -3.46
C ILE A 130 -10.96 -11.17 -2.34
N VAL A 131 -11.12 -11.78 -1.16
CA VAL A 131 -10.20 -11.59 -0.02
C VAL A 131 -8.81 -12.13 -0.34
N TRP A 132 -8.70 -13.31 -0.99
CA TRP A 132 -7.41 -13.84 -1.45
C TRP A 132 -6.72 -12.93 -2.46
N ARG A 133 -7.47 -12.40 -3.44
CA ARG A 133 -6.94 -11.45 -4.43
C ARG A 133 -6.44 -10.16 -3.77
N LEU A 134 -7.19 -9.62 -2.81
CA LEU A 134 -6.74 -8.47 -2.03
C LEU A 134 -5.43 -8.77 -1.25
N HIS A 135 -5.33 -9.96 -0.66
CA HIS A 135 -4.11 -10.38 0.03
C HIS A 135 -2.90 -10.41 -0.91
N PHE A 136 -3.04 -11.00 -2.09
CA PHE A 136 -1.98 -11.01 -3.10
C PHE A 136 -1.62 -9.62 -3.60
N MET A 137 -2.60 -8.74 -3.81
CA MET A 137 -2.38 -7.35 -4.19
C MET A 137 -1.62 -6.58 -3.12
N LEU A 138 -1.97 -6.75 -1.84
CA LEU A 138 -1.23 -6.14 -0.73
C LEU A 138 0.22 -6.62 -0.71
N GLY A 139 0.47 -7.91 -0.93
CA GLY A 139 1.82 -8.45 -1.04
C GLY A 139 2.61 -7.86 -2.21
N ALA A 140 2.00 -7.80 -3.39
CA ALA A 140 2.64 -7.22 -4.59
C ALA A 140 2.96 -5.73 -4.40
N VAL A 141 2.02 -4.95 -3.85
CA VAL A 141 2.23 -3.53 -3.55
C VAL A 141 3.31 -3.35 -2.51
N SER A 142 3.26 -4.10 -1.39
CA SER A 142 4.25 -4.01 -0.32
C SER A 142 5.66 -4.28 -0.82
N TYR A 143 5.84 -5.33 -1.63
CA TYR A 143 7.12 -5.65 -2.24
C TYR A 143 7.60 -4.53 -3.18
N ALA A 144 6.73 -4.04 -4.04
CA ALA A 144 7.05 -3.01 -5.02
C ALA A 144 7.48 -1.68 -4.36
N ILE A 145 6.75 -1.23 -3.33
CA ILE A 145 7.08 0.02 -2.62
C ILE A 145 8.24 -0.12 -1.63
N ALA A 146 8.60 -1.33 -1.20
CA ALA A 146 9.73 -1.56 -0.28
C ALA A 146 11.08 -1.20 -0.90
N GLY A 147 11.16 -1.13 -2.23
CA GLY A 147 12.39 -0.83 -2.96
C GLY A 147 13.43 -1.94 -2.81
N THR A 148 12.99 -3.19 -2.63
CA THR A 148 13.85 -4.38 -2.63
C THR A 148 13.98 -4.88 -4.05
N ASP A 149 15.05 -4.47 -4.73
CA ASP A 149 15.28 -4.85 -6.12
C ASP A 149 16.13 -6.13 -6.20
N ILE A 150 15.53 -7.27 -5.78
CA ILE A 150 16.17 -8.58 -5.89
C ILE A 150 16.40 -8.95 -7.36
N LEU A 151 15.48 -8.59 -8.26
CA LEU A 151 15.64 -8.87 -9.69
C LEU A 151 16.86 -8.16 -10.26
N LYS A 152 17.11 -6.91 -9.85
CA LYS A 152 18.33 -6.18 -10.21
C LYS A 152 19.59 -6.95 -9.80
N VAL A 153 19.61 -7.48 -8.56
CA VAL A 153 20.74 -8.24 -8.04
C VAL A 153 20.95 -9.53 -8.83
N ILE A 154 19.86 -10.20 -9.23
CA ILE A 154 19.91 -11.48 -9.95
C ILE A 154 20.24 -11.28 -11.43
N THR A 155 19.66 -10.29 -12.08
CA THR A 155 19.75 -10.09 -13.53
C THR A 155 20.88 -9.14 -13.93
N GLY A 156 21.43 -8.38 -12.98
CA GLY A 156 22.40 -7.31 -13.24
C GLY A 156 21.81 -6.10 -13.96
N HIS A 157 20.48 -6.06 -14.17
CA HIS A 157 19.78 -4.98 -14.87
C HIS A 157 18.82 -4.26 -13.93
N GLU A 158 18.82 -2.94 -13.96
CA GLU A 158 17.75 -2.17 -13.35
C GLU A 158 16.49 -2.29 -14.21
N ILE A 159 15.34 -2.47 -13.55
CA ILE A 159 14.04 -2.37 -14.23
C ILE A 159 13.89 -0.97 -14.88
N SER A 160 14.62 0.01 -14.37
CA SER A 160 14.77 1.37 -14.90
C SER A 160 15.58 1.45 -16.20
N ASP A 161 16.53 0.54 -16.46
CA ASP A 161 17.43 0.61 -17.61
C ASP A 161 16.73 0.36 -18.95
N ILE A 162 15.52 -0.21 -18.91
CA ILE A 162 14.68 -0.40 -20.12
C ILE A 162 14.26 0.95 -20.74
N SER A 163 14.36 2.05 -20.02
CA SER A 163 13.92 3.39 -20.48
C SER A 163 15.06 4.41 -20.68
N GLY A 164 16.30 4.11 -20.30
CA GLY A 164 17.48 4.95 -20.60
C GLY A 164 17.48 6.37 -20.00
N GLN A 165 16.65 6.66 -19.02
CA GLN A 165 16.58 7.97 -18.38
C GLN A 165 16.98 7.90 -16.90
N GLU A 166 17.91 8.77 -16.50
CA GLU A 166 18.20 9.08 -15.09
C GLU A 166 16.95 9.64 -14.41
N LEU A 167 16.56 9.09 -13.26
CA LEU A 167 15.19 9.22 -12.78
C LEU A 167 15.11 10.10 -11.55
N ASP A 168 14.39 11.19 -11.69
CA ASP A 168 13.83 11.94 -10.56
C ASP A 168 12.90 11.03 -9.74
N THR A 169 12.90 11.17 -8.40
CA THR A 169 12.06 10.40 -7.48
C THR A 169 10.57 10.46 -7.83
N LYS A 170 10.10 11.58 -8.36
CA LYS A 170 8.72 11.75 -8.86
C LYS A 170 8.41 10.85 -10.04
N SER A 171 9.37 10.66 -10.94
CA SER A 171 9.17 9.75 -12.08
C SER A 171 9.17 8.27 -11.66
N GLU A 172 9.84 7.89 -10.55
CA GLU A 172 9.80 6.54 -9.97
C GLU A 172 8.38 6.18 -9.50
N ALA A 173 7.74 7.03 -8.69
CA ALA A 173 6.40 6.81 -8.18
C ALA A 173 5.36 6.68 -9.30
N LYS A 174 5.42 7.57 -10.29
CA LYS A 174 4.52 7.56 -11.44
C LYS A 174 4.66 6.27 -12.25
N ARG A 175 5.89 5.85 -12.57
CA ARG A 175 6.13 4.62 -13.32
C ARG A 175 5.70 3.38 -12.55
N LEU A 176 5.93 3.36 -11.23
CA LEU A 176 5.45 2.29 -10.38
C LEU A 176 3.92 2.18 -10.47
N SER A 177 3.22 3.31 -10.36
CA SER A 177 1.76 3.36 -10.49
C SER A 177 1.28 2.88 -11.84
N GLU A 178 1.85 3.39 -12.95
CA GLU A 178 1.47 3.05 -14.32
C GLU A 178 1.62 1.56 -14.65
N ARG A 179 2.56 0.85 -13.98
CA ARG A 179 2.78 -0.59 -14.18
C ARG A 179 1.99 -1.45 -13.20
N LEU A 180 1.95 -1.03 -11.94
CA LEU A 180 1.34 -1.80 -10.87
C LEU A 180 -0.19 -1.81 -10.97
N MET A 181 -0.83 -0.69 -11.29
CA MET A 181 -2.29 -0.62 -11.36
C MET A 181 -2.90 -1.56 -12.41
N PRO A 182 -2.42 -1.64 -13.67
CA PRO A 182 -2.91 -2.63 -14.63
C PRO A 182 -2.66 -4.08 -14.18
N PHE A 183 -1.53 -4.37 -13.52
CA PHE A 183 -1.22 -5.68 -12.96
C PHE A 183 -2.22 -6.09 -11.87
N LEU A 184 -2.51 -5.20 -10.93
CA LEU A 184 -3.50 -5.44 -9.87
C LEU A 184 -4.90 -5.67 -10.45
N LEU A 185 -5.29 -4.85 -11.44
CA LEU A 185 -6.58 -5.00 -12.10
C LEU A 185 -6.69 -6.32 -12.88
N GLY A 186 -5.60 -6.75 -13.53
CA GLY A 186 -5.50 -8.06 -14.17
C GLY A 186 -5.67 -9.20 -13.18
N GLY A 187 -5.00 -9.12 -12.03
CA GLY A 187 -5.13 -10.09 -10.93
C GLY A 187 -6.55 -10.15 -10.36
N LEU A 188 -7.21 -8.99 -10.22
CA LEU A 188 -8.60 -8.94 -9.75
C LEU A 188 -9.60 -9.58 -10.75
N ARG A 189 -9.28 -9.56 -12.04
CA ARG A 189 -10.09 -10.13 -13.12
C ARG A 189 -9.67 -11.54 -13.53
N ALA A 190 -8.69 -12.12 -12.87
CA ALA A 190 -8.23 -13.47 -13.18
C ALA A 190 -9.41 -14.49 -13.13
N PRO A 191 -9.41 -15.53 -13.96
CA PRO A 191 -10.41 -16.58 -13.87
C PRO A 191 -10.39 -17.25 -12.49
N LEU A 192 -11.53 -17.82 -12.10
CA LEU A 192 -11.59 -18.59 -10.85
C LEU A 192 -10.78 -19.88 -10.99
N PRO A 193 -10.13 -20.37 -9.91
CA PRO A 193 -9.53 -21.68 -9.90
C PRO A 193 -10.58 -22.76 -10.24
N HIS A 194 -10.26 -23.65 -11.15
CA HIS A 194 -11.15 -24.77 -11.46
C HIS A 194 -11.16 -25.79 -10.32
N PRO A 195 -12.33 -26.32 -9.91
CA PRO A 195 -12.40 -27.34 -8.85
C PRO A 195 -11.69 -28.67 -9.21
N SER A 196 -11.33 -28.88 -10.47
CA SER A 196 -10.71 -30.10 -10.98
C SER A 196 -9.19 -30.20 -10.79
N ASP A 197 -8.53 -29.13 -10.30
CA ASP A 197 -7.08 -29.13 -10.11
C ASP A 197 -6.66 -29.51 -8.69
N SER A 198 -7.56 -30.02 -7.86
CA SER A 198 -7.24 -30.67 -6.60
C SER A 198 -6.68 -32.08 -6.92
N VAL A 199 -5.39 -32.13 -7.06
CA VAL A 199 -4.44 -33.24 -7.00
C VAL A 199 -5.06 -34.61 -6.70
N SER A 200 -4.97 -35.46 -7.70
CA SER A 200 -4.93 -36.92 -7.55
C SER A 200 -3.61 -37.36 -6.91
#